data_3c9234696e60e8e753501e50487ac165
#
_entry.id   3c9234696e60e8e753501e50487ac165
#
_cell.length_a   1.000
_cell.length_b   1.000
_cell.length_c   1.000
_cell.angle_alpha   90.00
_cell.angle_beta   90.00
_cell.angle_gamma   90.00
#
_symmetry.space_group_name_H-M   'P 1'
#
loop_
_entity.id
_entity.type
_entity.pdbx_description
1 polymer ?
#
loop_
_entity_poly.entity_id
_entity_poly.type
_entity_poly.pdbx_seq_one_letter_code
_entity_poly.pdbx_strand_id
1 'polypeptide(L)'
;IHEKALDFIRTNKDKPFFAFIPVIQPHAELLVPEDSIIEKYRGKYPETPFVADKEGAEYGDPDFDVKAYCSQPEPHATFAAMVSRVDKHVGDVTGLLKELGIDDNTIVIFSSDNGPHLEGGADPDFWNSNGDFSGYKRSMTDGGIRVPMIIKWGDRIKAGSVEQHIGAFYDFMPTFAD
;
A
#
# COMPACT_ATOMS: atom_id res chain seq x y z
N ILE A 1 -10.58 -1.23 7.81
CA ILE A 1 -10.20 0.16 7.47
C ILE A 1 -10.94 0.59 6.20
N HIS A 2 -10.84 -0.15 5.11
CA HIS A 2 -11.35 0.22 3.78
C HIS A 2 -12.85 0.61 3.79
N GLU A 3 -13.74 -0.30 4.22
CA GLU A 3 -15.19 -0.02 4.28
C GLU A 3 -15.51 1.22 5.12
N LYS A 4 -14.82 1.39 6.26
CA LYS A 4 -15.00 2.58 7.11
C LYS A 4 -14.56 3.88 6.43
N ALA A 5 -13.54 3.81 5.57
CA ALA A 5 -13.12 4.97 4.77
C ALA A 5 -14.18 5.34 3.74
N LEU A 6 -14.74 4.37 3.03
CA LEU A 6 -15.84 4.60 2.08
C LEU A 6 -17.07 5.18 2.78
N ASP A 7 -17.44 4.63 3.94
CA ASP A 7 -18.58 5.13 4.72
C ASP A 7 -18.35 6.56 5.24
N PHE A 8 -17.11 6.86 5.66
CA PHE A 8 -16.73 8.21 6.06
C PHE A 8 -16.88 9.20 4.92
N ILE A 9 -16.42 8.86 3.71
CA ILE A 9 -16.56 9.71 2.52
C ILE A 9 -18.04 9.94 2.21
N ARG A 10 -18.88 8.90 2.17
CA ARG A 10 -20.34 9.02 1.93
C ARG A 10 -21.00 9.95 2.94
N THR A 11 -20.66 9.82 4.20
CA THR A 11 -21.26 10.60 5.30
C THR A 11 -20.85 12.06 5.29
N ASN A 12 -19.66 12.38 4.75
CA ASN A 12 -19.09 13.71 4.81
C ASN A 12 -19.06 14.44 3.45
N LYS A 13 -19.65 13.88 2.39
CA LYS A 13 -19.58 14.38 1.02
C LYS A 13 -20.06 15.83 0.82
N ASP A 14 -20.96 16.33 1.69
CA ASP A 14 -21.56 17.64 1.58
C ASP A 14 -20.80 18.74 2.37
N LYS A 15 -19.64 18.43 2.93
CA LYS A 15 -18.79 19.36 3.66
C LYS A 15 -17.31 19.08 3.43
N PRO A 16 -16.41 20.05 3.68
CA PRO A 16 -14.98 19.77 3.62
C PRO A 16 -14.58 18.65 4.58
N PHE A 17 -13.76 17.74 4.09
CA PHE A 17 -13.19 16.64 4.90
C PHE A 17 -11.73 16.38 4.55
N PHE A 18 -11.03 15.80 5.50
CA PHE A 18 -9.72 15.21 5.32
C PHE A 18 -9.79 13.72 5.71
N ALA A 19 -9.39 12.84 4.80
CA ALA A 19 -9.37 11.41 5.03
C ALA A 19 -7.93 10.88 4.88
N PHE A 20 -7.32 10.46 5.98
CA PHE A 20 -6.08 9.69 5.96
C PHE A 20 -6.41 8.21 6.08
N ILE A 21 -6.06 7.44 5.05
CA ILE A 21 -6.43 6.03 4.91
C ILE A 21 -5.17 5.16 4.94
N PRO A 22 -4.62 4.85 6.13
CA PRO A 22 -3.42 4.03 6.25
C PRO A 22 -3.74 2.57 5.98
N VAL A 23 -3.43 2.10 4.77
CA VAL A 23 -3.55 0.68 4.40
C VAL A 23 -2.32 -0.06 4.88
N ILE A 24 -2.52 -1.24 5.49
CA ILE A 24 -1.40 -2.05 6.00
C ILE A 24 -0.67 -2.76 4.86
N GLN A 25 -1.41 -3.24 3.84
CA GLN A 25 -0.80 -3.91 2.69
C GLN A 25 0.17 -2.98 1.92
N PRO A 26 1.24 -3.53 1.38
CA PRO A 26 1.69 -4.93 1.38
C PRO A 26 2.68 -5.27 2.49
N HIS A 27 2.60 -4.64 3.67
CA HIS A 27 3.45 -4.95 4.82
C HIS A 27 3.27 -6.41 5.28
N ALA A 28 4.33 -7.03 5.80
CA ALA A 28 4.20 -8.31 6.48
C ALA A 28 3.26 -8.19 7.72
N GLU A 29 2.44 -9.17 8.05
CA GLU A 29 2.55 -10.53 7.49
C GLU A 29 1.97 -10.59 6.08
N LEU A 30 2.57 -11.44 5.21
CA LEU A 30 2.04 -11.67 3.88
C LEU A 30 0.84 -12.59 3.96
N LEU A 31 -0.33 -12.00 4.21
CA LEU A 31 -1.59 -12.71 4.35
C LEU A 31 -2.68 -12.05 3.51
N VAL A 32 -3.47 -12.88 2.86
CA VAL A 32 -4.66 -12.47 2.11
C VAL A 32 -5.80 -13.47 2.33
N PRO A 33 -7.05 -13.03 2.21
CA PRO A 33 -8.17 -13.97 2.14
C PRO A 33 -8.05 -14.90 0.93
N GLU A 34 -8.52 -16.13 1.10
CA GLU A 34 -8.68 -17.11 0.03
C GLU A 34 -9.83 -16.70 -0.89
N ASP A 35 -9.52 -16.02 -1.97
CA ASP A 35 -10.50 -15.51 -2.91
C ASP A 35 -9.96 -15.40 -4.35
N SER A 36 -10.75 -14.84 -5.25
CA SER A 36 -10.42 -14.70 -6.67
C SER A 36 -9.19 -13.81 -6.94
N ILE A 37 -8.73 -13.02 -5.98
CA ILE A 37 -7.53 -12.17 -6.17
C ILE A 37 -6.28 -13.01 -6.03
N ILE A 38 -6.16 -13.80 -4.96
CA ILE A 38 -4.99 -14.67 -4.77
C ILE A 38 -4.92 -15.76 -5.86
N GLU A 39 -6.08 -16.31 -6.26
CA GLU A 39 -6.16 -17.31 -7.33
C GLU A 39 -5.59 -16.82 -8.68
N LYS A 40 -5.57 -15.50 -8.92
CA LYS A 40 -4.92 -14.93 -10.11
C LYS A 40 -3.42 -15.16 -10.14
N TYR A 41 -2.79 -15.35 -8.98
CA TYR A 41 -1.34 -15.35 -8.82
C TYR A 41 -0.76 -16.71 -8.46
N ARG A 42 -1.54 -17.61 -7.87
CA ARG A 42 -1.08 -18.97 -7.56
C ARG A 42 -0.48 -19.68 -8.76
N GLY A 43 0.69 -20.26 -8.55
CA GLY A 43 1.41 -21.02 -9.58
C GLY A 43 1.98 -20.18 -10.73
N LYS A 44 1.91 -18.84 -10.67
CA LYS A 44 2.44 -17.97 -11.72
C LYS A 44 3.90 -17.58 -11.52
N TYR A 45 4.38 -17.67 -10.30
CA TYR A 45 5.74 -17.28 -9.94
C TYR A 45 6.50 -18.46 -9.33
N PRO A 46 7.82 -18.53 -9.51
CA PRO A 46 8.64 -19.36 -8.65
C PRO A 46 8.50 -18.88 -7.21
N GLU A 47 8.29 -19.77 -6.27
CA GLU A 47 8.10 -19.42 -4.87
C GLU A 47 9.35 -19.75 -4.06
N THR A 48 9.67 -18.88 -3.12
CA THR A 48 10.68 -19.11 -2.09
C THR A 48 9.97 -19.11 -0.74
N PRO A 49 9.47 -20.25 -0.25
CA PRO A 49 8.70 -20.32 0.98
C PRO A 49 9.43 -19.67 2.15
N PHE A 50 8.74 -18.83 2.88
CA PHE A 50 9.22 -18.28 4.14
C PHE A 50 8.79 -19.21 5.28
N VAL A 51 9.73 -19.62 6.10
CA VAL A 51 9.48 -20.44 7.28
C VAL A 51 9.80 -19.62 8.52
N ALA A 52 8.81 -19.46 9.38
CA ALA A 52 8.99 -18.75 10.65
C ALA A 52 9.95 -19.51 11.58
N ASP A 53 10.73 -18.78 12.36
CA ASP A 53 11.69 -19.36 13.31
C ASP A 53 10.99 -20.16 14.43
N LYS A 54 9.70 -19.89 14.68
CA LYS A 54 8.84 -20.63 15.65
C LYS A 54 7.66 -21.22 14.90
N GLU A 55 7.65 -22.55 14.81
CA GLU A 55 6.47 -23.27 14.30
C GLU A 55 5.25 -23.04 15.20
N GLY A 56 4.11 -22.81 14.60
CA GLY A 56 2.81 -22.72 15.28
C GLY A 56 2.50 -21.34 15.89
N ALA A 57 3.29 -20.32 15.67
CA ALA A 57 2.96 -18.97 16.11
C ALA A 57 1.97 -18.34 15.12
N GLU A 58 0.68 -18.47 15.41
CA GLU A 58 -0.38 -17.75 14.67
C GLU A 58 -0.78 -16.48 15.41
N TYR A 59 -1.21 -15.48 14.65
CA TYR A 59 -1.70 -14.24 15.25
C TYR A 59 -2.91 -14.53 16.16
N GLY A 60 -2.76 -14.17 17.42
CA GLY A 60 -3.78 -14.45 18.47
C GLY A 60 -3.42 -15.59 19.40
N ASP A 61 -2.35 -16.35 19.14
CA ASP A 61 -1.85 -17.34 20.09
C ASP A 61 -1.26 -16.65 21.33
N PRO A 62 -1.45 -17.23 22.55
CA PRO A 62 -0.89 -16.65 23.78
C PRO A 62 0.62 -16.51 23.77
N ASP A 63 1.31 -17.37 23.00
CA ASP A 63 2.78 -17.37 22.86
C ASP A 63 3.25 -16.61 21.61
N PHE A 64 2.36 -15.88 20.93
CA PHE A 64 2.72 -15.09 19.73
C PHE A 64 3.76 -14.03 20.05
N ASP A 65 4.91 -14.12 19.41
CA ASP A 65 5.92 -13.07 19.46
C ASP A 65 5.65 -12.06 18.34
N VAL A 66 5.33 -10.84 18.68
CA VAL A 66 5.08 -9.74 17.72
C VAL A 66 6.26 -9.45 16.77
N LYS A 67 7.44 -10.01 17.03
CA LYS A 67 8.60 -9.96 16.14
C LYS A 67 8.68 -11.13 15.18
N ALA A 68 7.88 -12.20 15.39
CA ALA A 68 7.83 -13.35 14.51
C ALA A 68 6.74 -13.12 13.46
N TYR A 69 7.06 -13.36 12.20
CA TYR A 69 6.09 -13.39 11.12
C TYR A 69 5.63 -14.82 10.86
N CYS A 70 4.38 -14.99 10.46
CA CYS A 70 3.86 -16.32 10.11
C CYS A 70 4.58 -16.91 8.90
N SER A 71 4.73 -18.23 8.89
CA SER A 71 5.23 -18.95 7.70
C SER A 71 4.33 -18.69 6.51
N GLN A 72 4.93 -18.47 5.33
CA GLN A 72 4.21 -18.23 4.10
C GLN A 72 4.75 -19.13 2.98
N PRO A 73 3.97 -20.12 2.50
CA PRO A 73 4.42 -21.04 1.45
C PRO A 73 4.47 -20.42 0.05
N GLU A 74 3.67 -19.39 -0.20
CA GLU A 74 3.52 -18.74 -1.50
C GLU A 74 3.72 -17.21 -1.40
N PRO A 75 4.91 -16.73 -0.95
CA PRO A 75 5.11 -15.32 -0.64
C PRO A 75 4.99 -14.41 -1.86
N HIS A 76 5.46 -14.84 -3.04
CA HIS A 76 5.36 -14.03 -4.26
C HIS A 76 3.91 -13.88 -4.72
N ALA A 77 3.15 -14.96 -4.79
CA ALA A 77 1.73 -14.89 -5.13
C ALA A 77 0.95 -14.05 -4.13
N THR A 78 1.22 -14.22 -2.84
CA THR A 78 0.57 -13.48 -1.76
C THR A 78 0.90 -11.99 -1.83
N PHE A 79 2.17 -11.62 -2.02
CA PHE A 79 2.57 -10.23 -2.17
C PHE A 79 1.88 -9.57 -3.38
N ALA A 80 1.85 -10.23 -4.53
CA ALA A 80 1.14 -9.73 -5.72
C ALA A 80 -0.36 -9.53 -5.46
N ALA A 81 -0.99 -10.44 -4.72
CA ALA A 81 -2.39 -10.31 -4.31
C ALA A 81 -2.61 -9.14 -3.35
N MET A 82 -1.69 -8.92 -2.40
CA MET A 82 -1.74 -7.76 -1.49
C MET A 82 -1.65 -6.44 -2.25
N VAL A 83 -0.71 -6.32 -3.19
CA VAL A 83 -0.59 -5.12 -4.05
C VAL A 83 -1.86 -4.90 -4.86
N SER A 84 -2.45 -5.95 -5.44
CA SER A 84 -3.73 -5.85 -6.16
C SER A 84 -4.89 -5.41 -5.28
N ARG A 85 -4.86 -5.72 -3.98
CA ARG A 85 -5.86 -5.22 -3.03
C ARG A 85 -5.69 -3.73 -2.76
N VAL A 86 -4.45 -3.26 -2.66
CA VAL A 86 -4.17 -1.82 -2.55
C VAL A 86 -4.72 -1.08 -3.77
N ASP A 87 -4.43 -1.57 -4.97
CA ASP A 87 -4.94 -1.02 -6.23
C ASP A 87 -6.48 -0.99 -6.24
N LYS A 88 -7.12 -2.11 -5.85
CA LYS A 88 -8.57 -2.16 -5.70
C LYS A 88 -9.10 -1.12 -4.72
N HIS A 89 -8.46 -0.95 -3.56
CA HIS A 89 -8.87 0.06 -2.57
C HIS A 89 -8.81 1.48 -3.12
N VAL A 90 -7.76 1.81 -3.87
CA VAL A 90 -7.65 3.11 -4.55
C VAL A 90 -8.75 3.25 -5.61
N GLY A 91 -9.00 2.19 -6.38
CA GLY A 91 -10.08 2.14 -7.36
C GLY A 91 -11.46 2.37 -6.73
N ASP A 92 -11.76 1.72 -5.61
CA ASP A 92 -13.03 1.87 -4.89
C ASP A 92 -13.20 3.31 -4.36
N VAL A 93 -12.15 3.91 -3.79
CA VAL A 93 -12.19 5.30 -3.31
C VAL A 93 -12.43 6.28 -4.46
N THR A 94 -11.64 6.18 -5.52
CA THR A 94 -11.76 7.09 -6.69
C THR A 94 -13.07 6.91 -7.42
N GLY A 95 -13.57 5.67 -7.51
CA GLY A 95 -14.89 5.34 -8.06
C GLY A 95 -16.02 5.97 -7.24
N LEU A 96 -15.94 5.86 -5.91
CA LEU A 96 -16.92 6.48 -5.01
C LEU A 96 -16.95 8.01 -5.12
N LEU A 97 -15.79 8.67 -5.17
CA LEU A 97 -15.72 10.13 -5.34
C LEU A 97 -16.43 10.56 -6.63
N LYS A 98 -16.22 9.81 -7.71
CA LYS A 98 -16.89 10.05 -9.00
C LYS A 98 -18.39 9.79 -8.93
N GLU A 99 -18.83 8.69 -8.31
CA GLU A 99 -20.25 8.36 -8.07
C GLU A 99 -20.97 9.49 -7.31
N LEU A 100 -20.29 10.07 -6.31
CA LEU A 100 -20.83 11.16 -5.50
C LEU A 100 -20.72 12.55 -6.17
N GLY A 101 -20.06 12.66 -7.32
CA GLY A 101 -19.89 13.92 -8.05
C GLY A 101 -18.98 14.94 -7.35
N ILE A 102 -18.01 14.46 -6.55
CA ILE A 102 -17.08 15.31 -5.79
C ILE A 102 -15.62 15.10 -6.19
N ASP A 103 -15.33 14.28 -7.20
CA ASP A 103 -13.97 13.94 -7.62
C ASP A 103 -13.19 15.12 -8.20
N ASP A 104 -13.86 16.08 -8.86
CA ASP A 104 -13.23 17.30 -9.37
C ASP A 104 -12.84 18.29 -8.26
N ASN A 105 -13.49 18.20 -7.09
CA ASN A 105 -13.23 19.04 -5.93
C ASN A 105 -12.52 18.29 -4.79
N THR A 106 -11.90 17.15 -5.10
CA THR A 106 -11.18 16.32 -4.12
C THR A 106 -9.77 16.07 -4.61
N ILE A 107 -8.78 16.38 -3.77
CA ILE A 107 -7.39 15.98 -4.00
C ILE A 107 -7.24 14.54 -3.50
N VAL A 108 -6.77 13.66 -4.36
CA VAL A 108 -6.43 12.28 -4.01
C VAL A 108 -4.92 12.11 -4.10
N ILE A 109 -4.30 11.71 -3.01
CA ILE A 109 -2.86 11.46 -2.92
C ILE A 109 -2.65 10.00 -2.57
N PHE A 110 -1.84 9.30 -3.36
CA PHE A 110 -1.35 7.96 -3.08
C PHE A 110 0.15 8.00 -2.88
N SER A 111 0.63 7.38 -1.81
CA SER A 111 2.05 7.23 -1.52
C SER A 111 2.30 6.05 -0.60
N SER A 112 3.57 5.79 -0.28
CA SER A 112 4.02 4.83 0.74
C SER A 112 4.78 5.57 1.84
N ASP A 113 4.90 4.98 3.02
CA ASP A 113 5.62 5.54 4.17
C ASP A 113 7.13 5.23 4.14
N ASN A 114 7.53 4.17 3.44
CA ASN A 114 8.93 3.75 3.27
C ASN A 114 9.13 2.92 2.00
N GLY A 115 10.37 2.68 1.65
CA GLY A 115 10.74 1.76 0.59
C GLY A 115 10.38 0.30 0.89
N PRO A 116 10.61 -0.62 -0.05
CA PRO A 116 10.24 -2.02 0.08
C PRO A 116 10.94 -2.69 1.26
N HIS A 117 10.30 -3.72 1.82
CA HIS A 117 10.78 -4.45 2.99
C HIS A 117 11.18 -5.89 2.67
N LEU A 118 11.92 -6.51 3.59
CA LEU A 118 12.44 -7.89 3.50
C LEU A 118 11.74 -8.83 4.50
N GLU A 119 10.70 -8.38 5.19
CA GLU A 119 10.06 -9.15 6.26
C GLU A 119 9.05 -10.17 5.75
N GLY A 120 8.94 -11.30 6.46
CA GLY A 120 7.86 -12.28 6.30
C GLY A 120 7.79 -12.97 4.94
N GLY A 121 8.94 -13.06 4.24
CA GLY A 121 9.01 -13.65 2.89
C GLY A 121 8.84 -12.65 1.74
N ALA A 122 8.70 -11.35 2.04
CA ALA A 122 8.75 -10.34 0.99
C ALA A 122 10.12 -10.34 0.29
N ASP A 123 10.10 -10.31 -1.03
CA ASP A 123 11.29 -10.41 -1.89
C ASP A 123 11.34 -9.21 -2.85
N PRO A 124 11.89 -8.07 -2.38
CA PRO A 124 11.99 -6.87 -3.21
C PRO A 124 12.97 -7.04 -4.38
N ASP A 125 13.93 -7.95 -4.31
CA ASP A 125 14.85 -8.23 -5.41
C ASP A 125 14.14 -8.96 -6.54
N PHE A 126 13.32 -9.96 -6.21
CA PHE A 126 12.49 -10.66 -7.20
C PHE A 126 11.56 -9.69 -7.95
N TRP A 127 10.96 -8.74 -7.24
CA TRP A 127 10.03 -7.77 -7.80
C TRP A 127 10.71 -6.53 -8.38
N ASN A 128 12.02 -6.34 -8.18
CA ASN A 128 12.73 -5.09 -8.47
C ASN A 128 11.99 -3.88 -7.88
N SER A 129 11.56 -4.01 -6.63
CA SER A 129 10.62 -3.07 -6.00
C SER A 129 11.20 -1.68 -5.74
N ASN A 130 12.51 -1.57 -5.63
CA ASN A 130 13.24 -0.31 -5.46
C ASN A 130 13.84 0.22 -6.78
N GLY A 131 13.60 -0.46 -7.91
CA GLY A 131 14.18 -0.09 -9.20
C GLY A 131 15.71 0.00 -9.14
N ASP A 132 16.26 1.10 -9.64
CA ASP A 132 17.71 1.33 -9.66
C ASP A 132 18.26 1.88 -8.32
N PHE A 133 17.41 2.05 -7.30
CA PHE A 133 17.83 2.60 -6.01
C PHE A 133 18.37 1.51 -5.10
N SER A 134 19.48 1.80 -4.40
CA SER A 134 20.07 0.88 -3.43
C SER A 134 19.37 0.95 -2.07
N GLY A 135 19.24 -0.21 -1.41
CA GLY A 135 18.68 -0.36 -0.07
C GLY A 135 17.18 -0.56 -0.04
N TYR A 136 16.69 -0.89 1.14
CA TYR A 136 15.30 -1.22 1.44
C TYR A 136 14.86 -0.48 2.69
N LYS A 137 13.62 -0.67 3.13
CA LYS A 137 13.11 -0.21 4.42
C LYS A 137 14.17 -0.33 5.52
N ARG A 138 14.32 0.68 6.37
CA ARG A 138 15.34 0.89 7.41
C ARG A 138 16.70 1.34 6.88
N SER A 139 16.93 1.37 5.57
CA SER A 139 18.13 1.97 5.00
C SER A 139 17.94 3.49 4.83
N MET A 140 19.02 4.24 5.02
CA MET A 140 19.05 5.69 4.74
C MET A 140 19.44 5.99 3.29
N THR A 141 19.54 4.97 2.44
CA THR A 141 19.77 5.12 1.01
C THR A 141 18.46 5.32 0.26
N ASP A 142 18.53 5.71 -1.00
CA ASP A 142 17.37 6.07 -1.83
C ASP A 142 16.29 4.96 -1.87
N GLY A 143 16.69 3.69 -1.97
CA GLY A 143 15.74 2.58 -1.99
C GLY A 143 14.96 2.39 -0.68
N GLY A 144 15.48 2.90 0.44
CA GLY A 144 14.77 2.85 1.73
C GLY A 144 13.84 4.02 1.99
N ILE A 145 14.13 5.20 1.40
CA ILE A 145 13.43 6.45 1.71
C ILE A 145 12.64 7.05 0.56
N ARG A 146 12.99 6.77 -0.71
CA ARG A 146 12.21 7.24 -1.85
C ARG A 146 11.02 6.34 -2.09
N VAL A 147 9.86 6.96 -2.23
CA VAL A 147 8.59 6.29 -2.40
C VAL A 147 7.83 6.88 -3.59
N PRO A 148 6.98 6.12 -4.27
CA PRO A 148 6.13 6.67 -5.31
C PRO A 148 5.15 7.68 -4.71
N MET A 149 4.82 8.73 -5.46
CA MET A 149 3.75 9.65 -5.15
C MET A 149 2.92 9.92 -6.39
N ILE A 150 1.61 9.75 -6.28
CA ILE A 150 0.65 10.04 -7.35
C ILE A 150 -0.39 10.99 -6.79
N ILE A 151 -0.63 12.10 -7.50
CA ILE A 151 -1.62 13.09 -7.10
C ILE A 151 -2.63 13.28 -8.24
N LYS A 152 -3.92 13.24 -7.88
CA LYS A 152 -5.03 13.57 -8.77
C LYS A 152 -5.84 14.72 -8.18
N TRP A 153 -6.17 15.74 -9.00
CA TRP A 153 -7.06 16.82 -8.60
C TRP A 153 -7.83 17.37 -9.79
N GLY A 154 -8.90 16.70 -10.18
CA GLY A 154 -9.76 17.12 -11.28
C GLY A 154 -8.98 17.59 -12.52
N ASP A 155 -9.39 18.69 -13.10
CA ASP A 155 -8.69 19.34 -14.23
C ASP A 155 -7.54 20.26 -13.81
N ARG A 156 -7.27 20.42 -12.50
CA ARG A 156 -6.20 21.30 -12.01
C ARG A 156 -4.82 20.67 -12.15
N ILE A 157 -4.74 19.34 -12.14
CA ILE A 157 -3.51 18.60 -12.44
C ILE A 157 -3.71 17.83 -13.74
N LYS A 158 -2.87 18.12 -14.72
CA LYS A 158 -2.94 17.47 -16.03
C LYS A 158 -2.68 15.97 -15.89
N ALA A 159 -3.61 15.17 -16.41
CA ALA A 159 -3.45 13.71 -16.40
C ALA A 159 -2.19 13.27 -17.16
N GLY A 160 -1.44 12.34 -16.58
CA GLY A 160 -0.21 11.79 -17.16
C GLY A 160 1.00 12.74 -17.09
N SER A 161 0.89 13.87 -16.39
CA SER A 161 2.08 14.70 -16.12
C SER A 161 3.05 13.98 -15.16
N VAL A 162 4.33 14.18 -15.38
CA VAL A 162 5.41 13.64 -14.53
C VAL A 162 6.28 14.83 -14.11
N GLU A 163 6.50 14.93 -12.79
CA GLU A 163 7.28 16.00 -12.20
C GLU A 163 8.56 15.43 -11.55
N GLN A 164 9.64 16.21 -11.61
CA GLN A 164 10.94 15.86 -11.00
C GLN A 164 11.14 16.57 -9.65
N HIS A 165 10.07 17.12 -9.09
CA HIS A 165 10.13 17.79 -7.79
C HIS A 165 10.46 16.80 -6.68
N ILE A 166 11.36 17.19 -5.77
CA ILE A 166 11.68 16.44 -4.57
C ILE A 166 10.84 17.01 -3.44
N GLY A 167 9.89 16.22 -2.96
CA GLY A 167 9.02 16.56 -1.83
C GLY A 167 9.20 15.59 -0.68
N ALA A 168 8.70 15.97 0.49
CA ALA A 168 8.66 15.13 1.67
C ALA A 168 7.31 15.29 2.39
N PHE A 169 6.96 14.35 3.26
CA PHE A 169 5.65 14.37 3.94
C PHE A 169 5.41 15.62 4.80
N TYR A 170 6.45 16.22 5.35
CA TYR A 170 6.32 17.46 6.12
C TYR A 170 5.93 18.66 5.22
N ASP A 171 6.04 18.57 3.90
CA ASP A 171 5.61 19.63 2.98
C ASP A 171 4.08 19.66 2.82
N PHE A 172 3.36 18.58 3.16
CA PHE A 172 1.91 18.53 2.98
C PHE A 172 1.16 19.52 3.87
N MET A 173 1.57 19.69 5.12
CA MET A 173 0.88 20.62 6.03
C MET A 173 0.87 22.06 5.53
N PRO A 174 2.02 22.67 5.16
CA PRO A 174 2.02 24.00 4.57
C PRO A 174 1.28 24.03 3.22
N THR A 175 1.43 23.02 2.38
CA THR A 175 0.74 22.95 1.07
C THR A 175 -0.79 22.95 1.20
N PHE A 176 -1.34 22.29 2.21
CA PHE A 176 -2.78 22.27 2.45
C PHE A 176 -3.30 23.53 3.16
N ALA A 177 -2.41 24.31 3.78
CA ALA A 177 -2.76 25.55 4.44
C ALA A 177 -2.85 26.76 3.48
N ASP A 178 -2.19 26.69 2.34
CA ASP A 178 -2.26 27.68 1.25
C ASP A 178 -3.55 27.51 0.43
#